data_f901db09abb9107c212c959d18354462
#
_entry.id   f901db09abb9107c212c959d18354462
#
_cell.length_a   1.000
_cell.length_b   1.000
_cell.length_c   1.000
_cell.angle_alpha   90.00
_cell.angle_beta   90.00
_cell.angle_gamma   90.00
#
_symmetry.space_group_name_H-M   'P 1'
#
loop_
_entity.id
_entity.type
_entity.pdbx_description
1 polymer ?
#
loop_
_entity_poly.entity_id
_entity_poly.type
_entity_poly.pdbx_seq_one_letter_code
_entity_poly.pdbx_strand_id
1 'polypeptide(L)'
;GADAVKVLLYYDIDEDPAINDIKHAWVERVGSECVAEDIPFFLEIVSYEASDDDVKSAAYAKVKPHKVNDAMKVFSDPRYNVDVLKVEVPVNMNFVEGFTKEGVEPVYTREEALRLFKEQSEITDLPFIFLSAGVSAELFQETLRFAKEAGSTFNGVLCGRATWKDAVAVFATEGEEAGRAWLANQGRKNIEDLNVVLDETATPWLDRVEVK
;
A
#
# COMPACT_ATOMS: atom_id res chain seq x y z
N GLY A 1 22.88 10.20 9.23
CA GLY A 1 22.52 9.08 8.68
C GLY A 1 21.06 8.75 8.70
N ALA A 2 20.48 8.52 7.51
CA ALA A 2 19.20 7.86 7.37
C ALA A 2 19.47 6.35 7.21
N ASP A 3 18.51 5.51 7.60
CA ASP A 3 18.62 4.06 7.50
C ASP A 3 18.08 3.54 6.15
N ALA A 4 17.26 4.34 5.46
CA ALA A 4 16.70 4.06 4.14
C ALA A 4 16.25 5.34 3.44
N VAL A 5 16.10 5.28 2.13
CA VAL A 5 15.44 6.30 1.32
C VAL A 5 14.06 5.79 0.91
N LYS A 6 13.01 6.59 1.11
CA LYS A 6 11.67 6.30 0.62
C LYS A 6 11.17 7.46 -0.25
N VAL A 7 10.75 7.16 -1.46
CA VAL A 7 10.07 8.13 -2.34
C VAL A 7 8.67 7.63 -2.70
N LEU A 8 7.77 8.58 -3.00
CA LEU A 8 6.43 8.29 -3.47
C LEU A 8 6.31 8.69 -4.94
N LEU A 9 5.77 7.79 -5.74
CA LEU A 9 5.47 7.98 -7.14
C LEU A 9 3.96 7.81 -7.39
N TYR A 10 3.32 8.82 -8.00
CA TYR A 10 2.02 8.62 -8.63
C TYR A 10 2.24 8.01 -10.02
N TYR A 11 1.63 6.86 -10.26
CA TYR A 11 1.84 6.12 -11.50
C TYR A 11 0.52 5.55 -12.06
N ASP A 12 0.34 5.76 -13.35
CA ASP A 12 -0.69 5.11 -14.15
C ASP A 12 0.00 4.37 -15.30
N ILE A 13 -0.20 3.06 -15.40
CA ILE A 13 0.41 2.24 -16.44
C ILE A 13 -0.06 2.65 -17.85
N ASP A 14 -1.28 3.19 -17.94
CA ASP A 14 -1.92 3.60 -19.19
C ASP A 14 -1.73 5.09 -19.51
N GLU A 15 -0.93 5.81 -18.72
CA GLU A 15 -0.59 7.21 -18.96
C GLU A 15 0.24 7.36 -20.25
N ASP A 16 0.29 8.58 -20.80
CA ASP A 16 1.14 8.91 -21.95
C ASP A 16 2.56 8.36 -21.75
N PRO A 17 3.07 7.57 -22.71
CA PRO A 17 4.42 6.99 -22.62
C PRO A 17 5.51 8.01 -22.33
N ALA A 18 5.42 9.24 -22.86
CA ALA A 18 6.41 10.28 -22.60
C ALA A 18 6.41 10.75 -21.14
N ILE A 19 5.24 10.75 -20.48
CA ILE A 19 5.13 11.05 -19.03
C ILE A 19 5.70 9.89 -18.23
N ASN A 20 5.37 8.65 -18.59
CA ASN A 20 5.89 7.47 -17.90
C ASN A 20 7.40 7.30 -18.10
N ASP A 21 7.96 7.65 -19.26
CA ASP A 21 9.41 7.64 -19.50
C ASP A 21 10.16 8.59 -18.55
N ILE A 22 9.59 9.77 -18.27
CA ILE A 22 10.15 10.70 -17.28
C ILE A 22 10.15 10.09 -15.88
N LYS A 23 9.05 9.44 -15.49
CA LYS A 23 8.90 8.77 -14.19
C LYS A 23 9.89 7.60 -14.06
N HIS A 24 10.01 6.78 -15.09
CA HIS A 24 10.95 5.66 -15.16
C HIS A 24 12.39 6.13 -14.99
N ALA A 25 12.80 7.15 -15.76
CA ALA A 25 14.15 7.72 -15.68
C ALA A 25 14.44 8.33 -14.31
N TRP A 26 13.43 8.91 -13.65
CA TRP A 26 13.57 9.46 -12.32
C TRP A 26 13.78 8.37 -11.26
N VAL A 27 12.99 7.30 -11.27
CA VAL A 27 13.14 6.17 -10.34
C VAL A 27 14.48 5.48 -10.52
N GLU A 28 14.89 5.22 -11.77
CA GLU A 28 16.18 4.61 -12.10
C GLU A 28 17.37 5.43 -11.57
N ARG A 29 17.27 6.76 -11.64
CA ARG A 29 18.29 7.66 -11.10
C ARG A 29 18.34 7.61 -9.57
N VAL A 30 17.19 7.65 -8.90
CA VAL A 30 17.12 7.54 -7.43
C VAL A 30 17.69 6.20 -6.96
N GLY A 31 17.29 5.09 -7.61
CA GLY A 31 17.82 3.77 -7.28
C GLY A 31 19.33 3.68 -7.47
N SER A 32 19.86 4.26 -8.55
CA SER A 32 21.32 4.29 -8.79
C SER A 32 22.08 5.08 -7.73
N GLU A 33 21.49 6.20 -7.25
CA GLU A 33 22.09 6.96 -6.14
C GLU A 33 22.04 6.17 -4.82
N CYS A 34 20.95 5.46 -4.54
CA CYS A 34 20.84 4.63 -3.35
C CYS A 34 21.89 3.52 -3.33
N VAL A 35 22.14 2.88 -4.48
CA VAL A 35 23.24 1.91 -4.61
C VAL A 35 24.61 2.56 -4.35
N ALA A 36 24.85 3.75 -4.88
CA ALA A 36 26.13 4.46 -4.70
C ALA A 36 26.39 4.87 -3.25
N GLU A 37 25.34 5.18 -2.50
CA GLU A 37 25.36 5.57 -1.07
C GLU A 37 25.23 4.38 -0.10
N ASP A 38 25.12 3.16 -0.62
CA ASP A 38 24.91 1.92 0.16
C ASP A 38 23.73 2.03 1.14
N ILE A 39 22.58 2.52 0.64
CA ILE A 39 21.36 2.76 1.43
C ILE A 39 20.15 2.10 0.78
N PRO A 40 19.31 1.36 1.53
CA PRO A 40 18.12 0.72 1.00
C PRO A 40 17.11 1.69 0.38
N PHE A 41 16.53 1.28 -0.76
CA PHE A 41 15.53 2.06 -1.51
C PHE A 41 14.13 1.48 -1.41
N PHE A 42 13.21 2.25 -0.82
CA PHE A 42 11.78 1.96 -0.75
C PHE A 42 11.01 2.80 -1.77
N LEU A 43 10.39 2.16 -2.75
CA LEU A 43 9.53 2.84 -3.71
C LEU A 43 8.05 2.69 -3.34
N GLU A 44 7.40 3.80 -2.97
CA GLU A 44 5.96 3.86 -2.75
C GLU A 44 5.24 4.20 -4.05
N ILE A 45 4.37 3.31 -4.53
CA ILE A 45 3.58 3.51 -5.74
C ILE A 45 2.14 3.74 -5.35
N VAL A 46 1.58 4.86 -5.81
CA VAL A 46 0.15 5.20 -5.67
C VAL A 46 -0.45 5.30 -7.06
N SER A 47 -1.42 4.43 -7.33
CA SER A 47 -2.09 4.40 -8.62
C SER A 47 -3.11 5.53 -8.78
N TYR A 48 -3.30 5.99 -10.00
CA TYR A 48 -4.34 6.92 -10.39
C TYR A 48 -4.88 6.57 -11.79
N GLU A 49 -5.92 7.27 -12.23
CA GLU A 49 -6.47 7.16 -13.58
C GLU A 49 -6.33 8.52 -14.26
N ALA A 50 -5.54 8.57 -15.33
CA ALA A 50 -5.25 9.82 -16.04
C ALA A 50 -6.49 10.42 -16.73
N SER A 51 -7.49 9.60 -17.05
CA SER A 51 -8.73 10.02 -17.71
C SER A 51 -9.88 10.32 -16.74
N ASP A 52 -9.81 9.88 -15.49
CA ASP A 52 -10.84 10.06 -14.45
C ASP A 52 -10.15 10.22 -13.08
N ASP A 53 -10.33 11.36 -12.46
CA ASP A 53 -9.71 11.68 -11.16
C ASP A 53 -10.38 10.97 -9.96
N ASP A 54 -11.58 10.36 -10.13
CA ASP A 54 -12.29 9.71 -9.03
C ASP A 54 -11.81 8.27 -8.76
N VAL A 55 -10.66 8.17 -8.11
CA VAL A 55 -10.11 6.88 -7.64
C VAL A 55 -10.96 6.16 -6.58
N LYS A 56 -12.07 6.77 -6.14
CA LYS A 56 -13.02 6.16 -5.20
C LYS A 56 -14.27 5.61 -5.88
N SER A 57 -14.39 5.79 -7.19
CA SER A 57 -15.54 5.32 -7.96
C SER A 57 -15.54 3.79 -8.15
N ALA A 58 -16.72 3.24 -8.45
CA ALA A 58 -16.85 1.85 -8.88
C ALA A 58 -16.18 1.61 -10.25
N ALA A 59 -16.11 2.66 -11.11
CA ALA A 59 -15.43 2.60 -12.38
C ALA A 59 -13.92 2.37 -12.18
N TYR A 60 -13.28 3.17 -11.31
CA TYR A 60 -11.88 2.97 -10.96
C TYR A 60 -11.64 1.63 -10.25
N ALA A 61 -12.56 1.20 -9.36
CA ALA A 61 -12.43 -0.09 -8.69
C ALA A 61 -12.27 -1.26 -9.67
N LYS A 62 -12.90 -1.20 -10.87
CA LYS A 62 -12.79 -2.23 -11.91
C LYS A 62 -11.41 -2.29 -12.56
N VAL A 63 -10.74 -1.17 -12.70
CA VAL A 63 -9.41 -1.08 -13.36
C VAL A 63 -8.27 -1.11 -12.36
N LYS A 64 -8.56 -0.94 -11.07
CA LYS A 64 -7.53 -0.87 -10.02
C LYS A 64 -6.57 -2.06 -10.00
N PRO A 65 -6.99 -3.33 -10.14
CA PRO A 65 -6.05 -4.46 -10.16
C PRO A 65 -5.00 -4.33 -11.27
N HIS A 66 -5.42 -3.94 -12.48
CA HIS A 66 -4.51 -3.65 -13.59
C HIS A 66 -3.54 -2.52 -13.23
N LYS A 67 -4.06 -1.38 -12.75
CA LYS A 67 -3.23 -0.22 -12.38
C LYS A 67 -2.19 -0.55 -11.31
N VAL A 68 -2.58 -1.27 -10.27
CA VAL A 68 -1.70 -1.61 -9.13
C VAL A 68 -0.71 -2.72 -9.49
N ASN A 69 -1.21 -3.82 -10.06
CA ASN A 69 -0.40 -4.99 -10.30
C ASN A 69 0.62 -4.80 -11.43
N ASP A 70 0.23 -4.12 -12.52
CA ASP A 70 1.15 -3.85 -13.61
C ASP A 70 2.18 -2.78 -13.24
N ALA A 71 1.81 -1.76 -12.44
CA ALA A 71 2.79 -0.83 -11.87
C ALA A 71 3.82 -1.56 -10.99
N MET A 72 3.36 -2.47 -10.13
CA MET A 72 4.25 -3.29 -9.30
C MET A 72 5.21 -4.12 -10.16
N LYS A 73 4.71 -4.73 -11.25
CA LYS A 73 5.52 -5.49 -12.20
C LYS A 73 6.60 -4.62 -12.87
N VAL A 74 6.24 -3.42 -13.32
CA VAL A 74 7.17 -2.48 -13.96
C VAL A 74 8.34 -2.18 -13.03
N PHE A 75 8.06 -1.78 -11.78
CA PHE A 75 9.10 -1.35 -10.83
C PHE A 75 9.78 -2.51 -10.09
N SER A 76 9.43 -3.75 -10.39
CA SER A 76 10.19 -4.95 -9.99
C SER A 76 11.38 -5.24 -10.90
N ASP A 77 11.52 -4.52 -12.03
CA ASP A 77 12.66 -4.67 -12.92
C ASP A 77 13.95 -4.24 -12.20
N PRO A 78 15.01 -5.08 -12.20
CA PRO A 78 16.28 -4.79 -11.52
C PRO A 78 16.93 -3.46 -11.90
N ARG A 79 16.62 -2.89 -13.06
CA ARG A 79 17.16 -1.58 -13.49
C ARG A 79 16.84 -0.44 -12.55
N TYR A 80 15.76 -0.56 -11.77
CA TYR A 80 15.35 0.47 -10.81
C TYR A 80 16.06 0.38 -9.46
N ASN A 81 16.76 -0.73 -9.18
CA ASN A 81 17.43 -0.97 -7.90
C ASN A 81 16.52 -0.73 -6.68
N VAL A 82 15.26 -1.13 -6.77
CA VAL A 82 14.32 -1.06 -5.66
C VAL A 82 14.57 -2.25 -4.73
N ASP A 83 14.73 -1.99 -3.44
CA ASP A 83 14.88 -3.05 -2.43
C ASP A 83 13.53 -3.46 -1.84
N VAL A 84 12.62 -2.52 -1.66
CA VAL A 84 11.28 -2.76 -1.10
C VAL A 84 10.23 -1.96 -1.84
N LEU A 85 9.18 -2.63 -2.29
CA LEU A 85 8.01 -2.00 -2.86
C LEU A 85 6.98 -1.68 -1.76
N LYS A 86 6.48 -0.44 -1.71
CA LYS A 86 5.32 -0.08 -0.91
C LYS A 86 4.15 0.18 -1.85
N VAL A 87 3.13 -0.66 -1.78
CA VAL A 87 2.07 -0.75 -2.79
C VAL A 87 0.69 -0.65 -2.17
N GLU A 88 -0.28 -0.30 -2.98
CA GLU A 88 -1.70 -0.45 -2.65
C GLU A 88 -2.09 -1.93 -2.69
N VAL A 89 -3.15 -2.28 -1.95
CA VAL A 89 -3.85 -3.56 -2.18
C VAL A 89 -4.51 -3.54 -3.57
N PRO A 90 -4.59 -4.70 -4.25
CA PRO A 90 -4.96 -4.76 -5.67
C PRO A 90 -6.43 -4.40 -5.95
N VAL A 91 -7.28 -4.41 -4.93
CA VAL A 91 -8.72 -4.08 -5.06
C VAL A 91 -9.12 -2.99 -4.06
N ASN A 92 -10.20 -2.25 -4.37
CA ASN A 92 -10.83 -1.41 -3.36
C ASN A 92 -11.81 -2.25 -2.55
N MET A 93 -11.49 -2.54 -1.29
CA MET A 93 -12.29 -3.40 -0.42
C MET A 93 -13.74 -2.91 -0.25
N ASN A 94 -14.01 -1.61 -0.38
CA ASN A 94 -15.38 -1.10 -0.34
C ASN A 94 -16.26 -1.59 -1.50
N PHE A 95 -15.68 -2.22 -2.52
CA PHE A 95 -16.37 -2.81 -3.67
C PHE A 95 -16.17 -4.32 -3.81
N VAL A 96 -15.73 -4.98 -2.74
CA VAL A 96 -15.62 -6.45 -2.67
C VAL A 96 -16.82 -7.02 -1.91
N GLU A 97 -17.40 -8.08 -2.42
CA GLU A 97 -18.49 -8.82 -1.77
C GLU A 97 -18.15 -9.16 -0.32
N GLY A 98 -19.05 -8.83 0.60
CA GLY A 98 -18.88 -8.99 2.05
C GLY A 98 -18.22 -7.79 2.74
N PHE A 99 -17.72 -6.79 2.01
CA PHE A 99 -17.11 -5.56 2.55
C PHE A 99 -17.84 -4.29 2.11
N THR A 100 -18.78 -4.39 1.17
CA THR A 100 -19.57 -3.25 0.69
C THR A 100 -20.49 -2.71 1.77
N LYS A 101 -20.71 -1.40 1.74
CA LYS A 101 -21.75 -0.77 2.56
C LYS A 101 -23.15 -1.08 1.98
N GLU A 102 -24.16 -0.93 2.82
CA GLU A 102 -25.55 -1.08 2.39
C GLU A 102 -25.86 -0.19 1.18
N GLY A 103 -26.45 -0.77 0.13
CA GLY A 103 -26.79 -0.09 -1.11
C GLY A 103 -25.63 0.08 -2.11
N VAL A 104 -24.44 -0.43 -1.82
CA VAL A 104 -23.31 -0.44 -2.75
C VAL A 104 -23.20 -1.81 -3.39
N GLU A 105 -23.31 -1.88 -4.71
CA GLU A 105 -23.10 -3.10 -5.48
C GLU A 105 -21.59 -3.44 -5.52
N PRO A 106 -21.20 -4.70 -5.24
CA PRO A 106 -19.81 -5.11 -5.34
C PRO A 106 -19.35 -5.12 -6.81
N VAL A 107 -18.11 -4.77 -7.02
CA VAL A 107 -17.42 -4.89 -8.32
C VAL A 107 -16.77 -6.26 -8.47
N TYR A 108 -16.33 -6.83 -7.35
CA TYR A 108 -15.69 -8.14 -7.30
C TYR A 108 -16.39 -9.06 -6.31
N THR A 109 -16.59 -10.31 -6.70
CA THR A 109 -16.89 -11.38 -5.75
C THR A 109 -15.73 -11.56 -4.78
N ARG A 110 -16.00 -12.17 -3.64
CA ARG A 110 -14.95 -12.51 -2.67
C ARG A 110 -13.84 -13.36 -3.30
N GLU A 111 -14.22 -14.36 -4.11
CA GLU A 111 -13.29 -15.27 -4.77
C GLU A 111 -12.37 -14.55 -5.79
N GLU A 112 -12.93 -13.67 -6.60
CA GLU A 112 -12.15 -12.85 -7.54
C GLU A 112 -11.14 -11.97 -6.82
N ALA A 113 -11.55 -11.33 -5.72
CA ALA A 113 -10.66 -10.50 -4.93
C ALA A 113 -9.52 -11.31 -4.30
N LEU A 114 -9.80 -12.49 -3.74
CA LEU A 114 -8.76 -13.40 -3.23
C LEU A 114 -7.74 -13.78 -4.31
N ARG A 115 -8.22 -14.10 -5.51
CA ARG A 115 -7.34 -14.40 -6.65
C ARG A 115 -6.43 -13.22 -7.00
N LEU A 116 -6.96 -12.00 -7.03
CA LEU A 116 -6.19 -10.79 -7.33
C LEU A 116 -5.09 -10.48 -6.30
N PHE A 117 -5.35 -10.71 -5.01
CA PHE A 117 -4.33 -10.60 -3.96
C PHE A 117 -3.22 -11.65 -4.11
N LYS A 118 -3.59 -12.87 -4.49
CA LYS A 118 -2.61 -13.93 -4.77
C LYS A 118 -1.75 -13.57 -5.97
N GLU A 119 -2.38 -13.16 -7.08
CA GLU A 119 -1.69 -12.73 -8.29
C GLU A 119 -0.68 -11.61 -8.00
N GLN A 120 -1.06 -10.62 -7.16
CA GLN A 120 -0.14 -9.55 -6.76
C GLN A 120 1.14 -10.10 -6.11
N SER A 121 1.03 -11.12 -5.28
CA SER A 121 2.18 -11.72 -4.59
C SER A 121 3.11 -12.52 -5.49
N GLU A 122 2.60 -12.93 -6.66
CA GLU A 122 3.35 -13.71 -7.66
C GLU A 122 4.08 -12.81 -8.69
N ILE A 123 3.89 -11.49 -8.60
CA ILE A 123 4.47 -10.53 -9.57
C ILE A 123 5.95 -10.30 -9.31
N THR A 124 6.40 -10.34 -8.07
CA THR A 124 7.74 -9.93 -7.68
C THR A 124 8.37 -10.84 -6.64
N ASP A 125 9.68 -10.99 -6.71
CA ASP A 125 10.48 -11.60 -5.66
C ASP A 125 10.96 -10.58 -4.62
N LEU A 126 10.80 -9.27 -4.88
CA LEU A 126 11.15 -8.23 -3.92
C LEU A 126 10.24 -8.28 -2.69
N PRO A 127 10.75 -7.94 -1.49
CA PRO A 127 9.90 -7.63 -0.37
C PRO A 127 8.91 -6.53 -0.72
N PHE A 128 7.65 -6.68 -0.30
CA PHE A 128 6.66 -5.63 -0.48
C PHE A 128 5.79 -5.43 0.76
N ILE A 129 5.40 -4.19 0.98
CA ILE A 129 4.59 -3.77 2.12
C ILE A 129 3.37 -3.00 1.64
N PHE A 130 2.26 -3.07 2.39
CA PHE A 130 1.05 -2.36 2.03
C PHE A 130 0.99 -0.95 2.62
N LEU A 131 0.41 -0.04 1.85
CA LEU A 131 -0.07 1.25 2.32
C LEU A 131 -1.57 1.17 2.64
N SER A 132 -2.04 1.97 3.60
CA SER A 132 -3.43 1.92 4.07
C SER A 132 -4.42 2.74 3.23
N ALA A 133 -3.96 3.54 2.28
CA ALA A 133 -4.77 4.46 1.46
C ALA A 133 -5.74 5.36 2.26
N GLY A 134 -5.53 5.53 3.58
CA GLY A 134 -6.36 6.36 4.45
C GLY A 134 -7.74 5.76 4.80
N VAL A 135 -7.95 4.46 4.63
CA VAL A 135 -9.13 3.74 5.14
C VAL A 135 -9.16 3.73 6.69
N SER A 136 -10.24 3.24 7.31
CA SER A 136 -10.28 3.08 8.77
C SER A 136 -9.28 2.02 9.24
N ALA A 137 -8.87 2.09 10.51
CA ALA A 137 -8.01 1.08 11.12
C ALA A 137 -8.61 -0.32 11.01
N GLU A 138 -9.90 -0.44 11.29
CA GLU A 138 -10.66 -1.69 11.24
C GLU A 138 -10.66 -2.29 9.83
N LEU A 139 -11.06 -1.53 8.80
CA LEU A 139 -11.07 -2.02 7.43
C LEU A 139 -9.66 -2.41 6.95
N PHE A 140 -8.64 -1.69 7.40
CA PHE A 140 -7.27 -2.03 7.05
C PHE A 140 -6.84 -3.36 7.67
N GLN A 141 -7.13 -3.59 8.95
CA GLN A 141 -6.85 -4.85 9.63
C GLN A 141 -7.59 -6.03 8.96
N GLU A 142 -8.86 -5.86 8.62
CA GLU A 142 -9.63 -6.87 7.88
C GLU A 142 -9.06 -7.14 6.50
N THR A 143 -8.57 -6.10 5.81
CA THR A 143 -7.88 -6.24 4.53
C THR A 143 -6.60 -7.09 4.65
N LEU A 144 -5.83 -6.92 5.72
CA LEU A 144 -4.63 -7.74 5.95
C LEU A 144 -4.96 -9.20 6.22
N ARG A 145 -6.01 -9.49 6.98
CA ARG A 145 -6.51 -10.86 7.19
C ARG A 145 -6.99 -11.48 5.87
N PHE A 146 -7.69 -10.69 5.06
CA PHE A 146 -8.12 -11.11 3.73
C PHE A 146 -6.93 -11.41 2.81
N ALA A 147 -5.89 -10.57 2.82
CA ALA A 147 -4.65 -10.82 2.09
C ALA A 147 -4.00 -12.14 2.52
N LYS A 148 -3.95 -12.42 3.82
CA LYS A 148 -3.44 -13.71 4.35
C LYS A 148 -4.25 -14.90 3.87
N GLU A 149 -5.59 -14.81 3.90
CA GLU A 149 -6.49 -15.84 3.38
C GLU A 149 -6.24 -16.11 1.89
N ALA A 150 -5.97 -15.07 1.12
CA ALA A 150 -5.61 -15.17 -0.29
C ALA A 150 -4.26 -15.83 -0.55
N GLY A 151 -3.44 -16.04 0.47
CA GLY A 151 -2.06 -16.51 0.33
C GLY A 151 -1.07 -15.42 -0.08
N SER A 152 -1.40 -14.15 0.17
CA SER A 152 -0.47 -13.05 -0.05
C SER A 152 0.76 -13.17 0.85
N THR A 153 1.92 -12.83 0.29
CA THR A 153 3.22 -12.91 0.96
C THR A 153 3.79 -11.54 1.33
N PHE A 154 2.91 -10.56 1.54
CA PHE A 154 3.33 -9.21 1.97
C PHE A 154 4.16 -9.26 3.26
N ASN A 155 5.13 -8.36 3.39
CA ASN A 155 6.13 -8.41 4.45
C ASN A 155 5.87 -7.40 5.58
N GLY A 156 4.76 -6.69 5.53
CA GLY A 156 4.39 -5.71 6.54
C GLY A 156 3.60 -4.54 5.97
N VAL A 157 3.56 -3.46 6.72
CA VAL A 157 2.87 -2.23 6.34
C VAL A 157 3.68 -0.99 6.67
N LEU A 158 3.44 0.09 5.93
CA LEU A 158 3.82 1.43 6.33
C LEU A 158 2.56 2.26 6.39
N CYS A 159 1.94 2.26 7.58
CA CYS A 159 0.62 2.80 7.83
C CYS A 159 0.73 4.05 8.73
N GLY A 160 0.02 5.09 8.38
CA GLY A 160 -0.03 6.33 9.16
C GLY A 160 -1.46 6.73 9.47
N ARG A 161 -2.14 7.37 8.51
CA ARG A 161 -3.46 7.98 8.71
C ARG A 161 -4.52 7.04 9.27
N ALA A 162 -4.51 5.77 8.93
CA ALA A 162 -5.46 4.79 9.47
C ALA A 162 -5.34 4.62 11.00
N THR A 163 -4.19 4.97 11.61
CA THR A 163 -3.98 4.83 13.04
C THR A 163 -4.19 6.12 13.83
N TRP A 164 -3.95 7.30 13.22
CA TRP A 164 -3.91 8.56 13.96
C TRP A 164 -4.81 9.69 13.42
N LYS A 165 -5.42 9.55 12.21
CA LYS A 165 -6.14 10.68 11.56
C LYS A 165 -7.25 11.28 12.41
N ASP A 166 -7.93 10.47 13.24
CA ASP A 166 -9.06 10.93 14.02
C ASP A 166 -8.62 11.84 15.19
N ALA A 167 -7.35 11.78 15.60
CA ALA A 167 -6.76 12.73 16.55
C ALA A 167 -6.79 14.17 16.04
N VAL A 168 -6.79 14.38 14.72
CA VAL A 168 -6.81 15.72 14.12
C VAL A 168 -8.13 16.44 14.46
N ALA A 169 -9.26 15.74 14.41
CA ALA A 169 -10.55 16.31 14.78
C ALA A 169 -10.60 16.64 16.27
N VAL A 170 -10.12 15.76 17.14
CA VAL A 170 -10.04 15.98 18.59
C VAL A 170 -9.16 17.19 18.89
N PHE A 171 -7.98 17.27 18.27
CA PHE A 171 -7.08 18.41 18.42
C PHE A 171 -7.75 19.73 18.00
N ALA A 172 -8.45 19.73 16.85
CA ALA A 172 -9.08 20.92 16.30
C ALA A 172 -10.27 21.42 17.14
N THR A 173 -11.01 20.51 17.80
CA THR A 173 -12.23 20.85 18.56
C THR A 173 -12.00 21.00 20.04
N GLU A 174 -11.06 20.26 20.62
CA GLU A 174 -10.84 20.14 22.07
C GLU A 174 -9.45 20.63 22.52
N GLY A 175 -8.55 20.91 21.55
CA GLY A 175 -7.23 21.45 21.80
C GLY A 175 -6.11 20.41 21.95
N GLU A 176 -4.89 20.93 22.21
CA GLU A 176 -3.66 20.13 22.18
C GLU A 176 -3.64 19.02 23.25
N GLU A 177 -4.10 19.32 24.46
CA GLU A 177 -4.07 18.35 25.56
C GLU A 177 -4.96 17.13 25.25
N ALA A 178 -6.18 17.36 24.76
CA ALA A 178 -7.10 16.31 24.34
C ALA A 178 -6.56 15.51 23.16
N GLY A 179 -5.99 16.17 22.14
CA GLY A 179 -5.36 15.51 21.00
C GLY A 179 -4.19 14.61 21.41
N ARG A 180 -3.32 15.06 22.32
CA ARG A 180 -2.22 14.25 22.85
C ARG A 180 -2.74 13.07 23.69
N ALA A 181 -3.77 13.27 24.50
CA ALA A 181 -4.39 12.20 25.28
C ALA A 181 -5.03 11.14 24.37
N TRP A 182 -5.70 11.56 23.29
CA TRP A 182 -6.24 10.65 22.29
C TRP A 182 -5.15 9.79 21.62
N LEU A 183 -4.03 10.41 21.21
CA LEU A 183 -2.91 9.69 20.60
C LEU A 183 -2.27 8.68 21.56
N ALA A 184 -2.09 9.08 22.82
CA ALA A 184 -1.51 8.22 23.87
C ALA A 184 -2.40 7.03 24.25
N ASN A 185 -3.72 7.13 24.05
CA ASN A 185 -4.70 6.09 24.37
C ASN A 185 -5.19 5.37 23.11
N GLN A 186 -6.11 6.00 22.36
CA GLN A 186 -6.73 5.36 21.20
C GLN A 186 -5.75 5.17 20.04
N GLY A 187 -4.89 6.16 19.76
CA GLY A 187 -3.87 6.05 18.72
C GLY A 187 -2.89 4.91 19.00
N ARG A 188 -2.44 4.79 20.26
CA ARG A 188 -1.61 3.66 20.71
C ARG A 188 -2.33 2.33 20.56
N LYS A 189 -3.59 2.24 20.98
CA LYS A 189 -4.40 1.04 20.83
C LYS A 189 -4.53 0.63 19.35
N ASN A 190 -4.77 1.58 18.45
CA ASN A 190 -4.85 1.32 17.01
C ASN A 190 -3.58 0.67 16.46
N ILE A 191 -2.41 1.08 16.94
CA ILE A 191 -1.11 0.50 16.55
C ILE A 191 -0.92 -0.88 17.18
N GLU A 192 -1.25 -1.06 18.44
CA GLU A 192 -1.13 -2.34 19.14
C GLU A 192 -2.05 -3.40 18.49
N ASP A 193 -3.30 -3.05 18.18
CA ASP A 193 -4.23 -3.91 17.47
C ASP A 193 -3.72 -4.26 16.05
N LEU A 194 -3.13 -3.29 15.35
CA LEU A 194 -2.52 -3.53 14.03
C LEU A 194 -1.31 -4.47 14.11
N ASN A 195 -0.46 -4.32 15.13
CA ASN A 195 0.70 -5.20 15.32
C ASN A 195 0.26 -6.66 15.55
N VAL A 196 -0.79 -6.89 16.34
CA VAL A 196 -1.36 -8.25 16.51
C VAL A 196 -1.77 -8.85 15.16
N VAL A 197 -2.44 -8.06 14.31
CA VAL A 197 -2.84 -8.53 12.98
C VAL A 197 -1.63 -8.79 12.08
N LEU A 198 -0.59 -7.97 12.16
CA LEU A 198 0.64 -8.17 11.38
C LEU A 198 1.37 -9.44 11.79
N ASP A 199 1.45 -9.73 13.09
CA ASP A 199 2.06 -10.98 13.60
C ASP A 199 1.33 -12.23 13.08
N GLU A 200 0.01 -12.13 12.85
CA GLU A 200 -0.83 -13.21 12.32
C GLU A 200 -0.73 -13.34 10.79
N THR A 201 -0.48 -12.24 10.07
CA THR A 201 -0.74 -12.16 8.62
C THR A 201 0.49 -11.92 7.75
N ALA A 202 1.42 -11.09 8.19
CA ALA A 202 2.59 -10.74 7.40
C ALA A 202 3.61 -11.88 7.33
N THR A 203 4.36 -11.93 6.23
CA THR A 203 5.48 -12.86 6.04
C THR A 203 6.78 -12.17 6.46
N PRO A 204 7.68 -12.82 7.20
CA PRO A 204 8.98 -12.22 7.54
C PRO A 204 9.74 -11.79 6.27
N TRP A 205 10.24 -10.56 6.28
CA TRP A 205 10.97 -10.02 5.12
C TRP A 205 12.32 -10.73 4.90
N LEU A 206 12.90 -11.30 5.96
CA LEU A 206 14.14 -12.09 5.89
C LEU A 206 14.01 -13.32 4.99
N ASP A 207 12.79 -13.82 4.76
CA ASP A 207 12.55 -14.92 3.83
C ASP A 207 12.73 -14.52 2.36
N ARG A 208 12.83 -13.22 2.08
CA ARG A 208 12.91 -12.62 0.75
C ARG A 208 14.28 -12.01 0.42
N VAL A 209 15.18 -11.90 1.39
CA VAL A 209 16.51 -11.29 1.21
C VAL A 209 17.61 -12.22 1.66
N GLU A 210 18.70 -12.24 0.90
CA GLU A 210 19.93 -12.90 1.34
C GLU A 210 20.72 -11.93 2.23
N VAL A 211 20.86 -12.28 3.49
CA VAL A 211 21.75 -11.53 4.41
C VAL A 211 23.18 -11.97 4.12
N LYS A 212 23.96 -11.05 3.56
CA LYS A 212 25.38 -11.25 3.28
C LYS A 212 26.25 -10.99 4.49
#